data_998f804e13c68f6a6121cf36502cdbba
#
_entry.id   998f804e13c68f6a6121cf36502cdbba
#
_cell.length_a   1.000
_cell.length_b   1.000
_cell.length_c   1.000
_cell.angle_alpha   90.00
_cell.angle_beta   90.00
_cell.angle_gamma   90.00
#
_symmetry.space_group_name_H-M   'P 1'
#
loop_
_entity.id
_entity.type
_entity.pdbx_description
1 polymer ?
#
loop_
_entity_poly.entity_id
_entity_poly.type
_entity_poly.pdbx_seq_one_letter_code
_entity_poly.pdbx_strand_id
1 'polypeptide(L)'
;MALSVLFIHLYPGNSNRALALLTGQIVGVSAQNVMLLAGTTILVAVAVLVLWRPLLFSSADPVMAAACGVPVRTMALVFAVLVGIASAQSVQIVGALLVMSLLITPGAAAAQVTANPKLAVVLSIVFAEVAAVGGMVLSLAPGMPVSVFVAFISFGIYLVCRVIGRVRG
;
A
#
# COMPACT_ATOMS: atom_id res chain seq x y z
N MET A 1 3.49 3.64 16.74
CA MET A 1 3.30 2.19 16.97
C MET A 1 3.79 1.72 18.34
N ALA A 2 5.03 1.99 18.78
CA ALA A 2 5.52 1.55 20.08
C ALA A 2 4.65 2.05 21.27
N LEU A 3 4.18 3.28 21.23
CA LEU A 3 3.30 3.87 22.25
C LEU A 3 1.92 3.20 22.31
N SER A 4 1.38 2.77 21.17
CA SER A 4 0.10 2.05 21.10
C SER A 4 0.20 0.65 21.72
N VAL A 5 1.31 -0.04 21.47
CA VAL A 5 1.59 -1.37 22.05
C VAL A 5 1.78 -1.27 23.57
N LEU A 6 2.47 -0.22 24.04
CA LEU A 6 2.64 0.07 25.47
C LEU A 6 1.30 0.35 26.17
N PHE A 7 0.42 1.12 25.54
CA PHE A 7 -0.92 1.42 26.05
C PHE A 7 -1.82 0.17 26.13
N ILE A 8 -1.70 -0.73 25.14
CA ILE A 8 -2.42 -2.02 25.12
C ILE A 8 -1.96 -2.93 26.27
N HIS A 9 -0.67 -2.90 26.59
CA HIS A 9 -0.12 -3.70 27.68
C HIS A 9 -0.51 -3.19 29.07
N LEU A 10 -0.71 -1.86 29.20
CA LEU A 10 -1.13 -1.21 30.44
C LEU A 10 -2.65 -1.31 30.72
N TYR A 11 -3.47 -1.58 29.68
CA TYR A 11 -4.94 -1.66 29.82
C TYR A 11 -5.45 -3.01 29.30
N PRO A 12 -5.56 -4.05 30.15
CA PRO A 12 -5.84 -5.44 29.75
C PRO A 12 -7.28 -5.71 29.25
N GLY A 13 -8.15 -4.69 29.21
CA GLY A 13 -9.56 -4.89 28.89
C GLY A 13 -9.91 -5.12 27.41
N ASN A 14 -9.05 -4.71 26.43
CA ASN A 14 -9.35 -4.75 25.00
C ASN A 14 -8.14 -5.13 24.10
N SER A 15 -7.16 -5.85 24.66
CA SER A 15 -5.95 -6.27 23.96
C SER A 15 -6.23 -7.06 22.67
N ASN A 16 -7.24 -7.92 22.67
CA ASN A 16 -7.63 -8.71 21.51
C ASN A 16 -8.20 -7.87 20.36
N ARG A 17 -8.94 -6.81 20.66
CA ARG A 17 -9.45 -5.87 19.64
C ARG A 17 -8.33 -5.02 19.03
N ALA A 18 -7.39 -4.60 19.84
CA ALA A 18 -6.26 -3.81 19.37
C ALA A 18 -5.27 -4.65 18.55
N LEU A 19 -5.03 -5.90 18.93
CA LEU A 19 -4.29 -6.86 18.11
C LEU A 19 -5.00 -7.16 16.79
N ALA A 20 -6.32 -7.30 16.79
CA ALA A 20 -7.12 -7.50 15.60
C ALA A 20 -7.03 -6.33 14.60
N LEU A 21 -6.93 -5.09 15.07
CA LEU A 21 -6.70 -3.91 14.22
C LEU A 21 -5.29 -3.88 13.60
N LEU A 22 -4.29 -4.44 14.28
CA LEU A 22 -2.92 -4.52 13.77
C LEU A 22 -2.74 -5.66 12.78
N THR A 23 -3.33 -6.81 13.07
CA THR A 23 -3.18 -8.03 12.25
C THR A 23 -4.24 -8.18 11.16
N GLY A 24 -5.33 -7.39 11.24
CA GLY A 24 -6.49 -7.49 10.36
C GLY A 24 -7.40 -8.67 10.72
N GLN A 25 -8.67 -8.52 10.43
CA GLN A 25 -9.64 -9.62 10.48
C GLN A 25 -10.09 -9.93 9.05
N ILE A 26 -9.34 -10.78 8.36
CA ILE A 26 -9.71 -11.25 7.00
C ILE A 26 -10.93 -12.17 7.07
N VAL A 27 -11.19 -12.78 8.24
CA VAL A 27 -12.31 -13.71 8.46
C VAL A 27 -13.50 -12.93 9.03
N GLY A 28 -14.63 -12.92 8.30
CA GLY A 28 -15.88 -12.31 8.75
C GLY A 28 -16.20 -10.95 8.12
N VAL A 29 -15.62 -10.63 6.96
CA VAL A 29 -15.96 -9.41 6.22
C VAL A 29 -17.40 -9.51 5.71
N SER A 30 -18.26 -8.58 6.14
CA SER A 30 -19.64 -8.51 5.66
C SER A 30 -19.68 -8.15 4.16
N ALA A 31 -20.67 -8.70 3.44
CA ALA A 31 -20.89 -8.39 2.03
C ALA A 31 -21.03 -6.88 1.76
N GLN A 32 -21.56 -6.15 2.72
CA GLN A 32 -21.69 -4.68 2.67
C GLN A 32 -20.33 -3.98 2.71
N ASN A 33 -19.37 -4.48 3.50
CA ASN A 33 -18.02 -3.95 3.56
C ASN A 33 -17.25 -4.23 2.26
N VAL A 34 -17.46 -5.40 1.64
CA VAL A 34 -16.87 -5.73 0.33
C VAL A 34 -17.38 -4.78 -0.77
N MET A 35 -18.68 -4.47 -0.75
CA MET A 35 -19.28 -3.56 -1.73
C MET A 35 -18.76 -2.12 -1.57
N LEU A 36 -18.61 -1.65 -0.34
CA LEU A 36 -17.99 -0.35 -0.04
C LEU A 36 -16.53 -0.31 -0.49
N LEU A 37 -15.79 -1.39 -0.25
CA LEU A 37 -14.39 -1.50 -0.64
C LEU A 37 -14.22 -1.51 -2.16
N ALA A 38 -15.06 -2.26 -2.87
CA ALA A 38 -15.08 -2.26 -4.33
C ALA A 38 -15.42 -0.87 -4.89
N GLY A 39 -16.42 -0.20 -4.32
CA GLY A 39 -16.81 1.15 -4.72
C GLY A 39 -15.69 2.17 -4.51
N THR A 40 -15.04 2.17 -3.35
CA THR A 40 -13.91 3.08 -3.07
C THR A 40 -12.69 2.76 -3.93
N THR A 41 -12.41 1.49 -4.20
CA THR A 41 -11.30 1.08 -5.08
C THR A 41 -11.53 1.57 -6.51
N ILE A 42 -12.74 1.41 -7.04
CA ILE A 42 -13.11 1.90 -8.38
C ILE A 42 -13.00 3.43 -8.43
N LEU A 43 -13.52 4.13 -7.42
CA LEU A 43 -13.46 5.58 -7.33
C LEU A 43 -12.03 6.10 -7.34
N VAL A 44 -11.17 5.53 -6.49
CA VAL A 44 -9.74 5.90 -6.41
C VAL A 44 -9.02 5.57 -7.72
N ALA A 45 -9.27 4.39 -8.30
CA ALA A 45 -8.66 3.99 -9.57
C ALA A 45 -9.04 4.94 -10.71
N VAL A 46 -10.34 5.29 -10.85
CA VAL A 46 -10.82 6.24 -11.85
C VAL A 46 -10.22 7.62 -11.62
N ALA A 47 -10.18 8.11 -10.38
CA ALA A 47 -9.59 9.41 -10.06
C ALA A 47 -8.09 9.45 -10.41
N VAL A 48 -7.33 8.41 -10.08
CA VAL A 48 -5.91 8.30 -10.44
C VAL A 48 -5.72 8.23 -11.95
N LEU A 49 -6.55 7.47 -12.69
CA LEU A 49 -6.46 7.38 -14.14
C LEU A 49 -6.77 8.71 -14.84
N VAL A 50 -7.79 9.43 -14.39
CA VAL A 50 -8.16 10.74 -14.94
C VAL A 50 -7.08 11.78 -14.66
N LEU A 51 -6.54 11.77 -13.43
CA LEU A 51 -5.51 12.72 -12.99
C LEU A 51 -4.08 12.23 -13.27
N TRP A 52 -3.90 11.12 -13.98
CA TRP A 52 -2.60 10.49 -14.24
C TRP A 52 -1.55 11.45 -14.79
N ARG A 53 -1.92 12.19 -15.83
CA ARG A 53 -0.99 13.13 -16.50
C ARG A 53 -0.55 14.27 -15.59
N PRO A 54 -1.46 15.05 -14.97
CA PRO A 54 -1.07 16.15 -14.10
C PRO A 54 -0.36 15.67 -12.81
N LEU A 55 -0.76 14.52 -12.25
CA LEU A 55 -0.10 13.94 -11.09
C LEU A 55 1.35 13.52 -11.41
N LEU A 56 1.55 12.82 -12.52
CA LEU A 56 2.88 12.40 -12.94
C LEU A 56 3.78 13.59 -13.22
N PHE A 57 3.27 14.61 -13.92
CA PHE A 57 4.02 15.81 -14.26
C PHE A 57 4.39 16.63 -13.01
N SER A 58 3.44 16.81 -12.09
CA SER A 58 3.70 17.52 -10.82
C SER A 58 4.66 16.77 -9.88
N SER A 59 4.75 15.43 -9.99
CA SER A 59 5.68 14.62 -9.20
C SER A 59 7.08 14.58 -9.78
N ALA A 60 7.21 14.63 -11.12
CA ALA A 60 8.51 14.56 -11.79
C ALA A 60 9.26 15.89 -11.74
N ASP A 61 8.58 16.99 -12.05
CA ASP A 61 9.15 18.35 -12.03
C ASP A 61 8.08 19.36 -11.57
N PRO A 62 8.02 19.64 -10.27
CA PRO A 62 7.03 20.55 -9.72
C PRO A 62 7.22 22.00 -10.18
N VAL A 63 8.45 22.42 -10.52
CA VAL A 63 8.75 23.79 -10.97
C VAL A 63 8.23 23.99 -12.38
N MET A 64 8.53 23.07 -13.29
CA MET A 64 8.02 23.10 -14.67
C MET A 64 6.51 22.91 -14.73
N ALA A 65 5.94 22.05 -13.89
CA ALA A 65 4.49 21.86 -13.80
C ALA A 65 3.77 23.15 -13.39
N ALA A 66 4.31 23.88 -12.41
CA ALA A 66 3.78 25.18 -11.98
C ALA A 66 3.89 26.23 -13.08
N ALA A 67 5.00 26.28 -13.83
CA ALA A 67 5.20 27.18 -14.96
C ALA A 67 4.22 26.90 -16.11
N CYS A 68 3.82 25.63 -16.30
CA CYS A 68 2.79 25.24 -17.28
C CYS A 68 1.35 25.40 -16.78
N GLY A 69 1.13 26.03 -15.62
CA GLY A 69 -0.19 26.32 -15.07
C GLY A 69 -0.86 25.16 -14.33
N VAL A 70 -0.13 24.07 -14.05
CA VAL A 70 -0.65 22.96 -13.23
C VAL A 70 -0.64 23.38 -11.76
N PRO A 71 -1.77 23.32 -11.03
CA PRO A 71 -1.83 23.70 -9.62
C PRO A 71 -1.20 22.58 -8.73
N VAL A 72 0.13 22.58 -8.61
CA VAL A 72 0.91 21.55 -7.93
C VAL A 72 0.43 21.28 -6.51
N ARG A 73 0.09 22.34 -5.74
CA ARG A 73 -0.43 22.21 -4.38
C ARG A 73 -1.76 21.46 -4.33
N THR A 74 -2.67 21.78 -5.25
CA THR A 74 -3.96 21.09 -5.34
C THR A 74 -3.79 19.63 -5.76
N MET A 75 -2.86 19.34 -6.69
CA MET A 75 -2.56 17.97 -7.10
C MET A 75 -1.98 17.14 -5.93
N ALA A 76 -1.06 17.72 -5.16
CA ALA A 76 -0.51 17.07 -3.96
C ALA A 76 -1.60 16.78 -2.91
N LEU A 77 -2.52 17.73 -2.71
CA LEU A 77 -3.61 17.58 -1.75
C LEU A 77 -4.61 16.49 -2.19
N VAL A 78 -5.00 16.50 -3.47
CA VAL A 78 -5.88 15.48 -4.05
C VAL A 78 -5.24 14.10 -3.94
N PHE A 79 -3.96 13.97 -4.26
CA PHE A 79 -3.23 12.71 -4.12
C PHE A 79 -3.18 12.22 -2.68
N ALA A 80 -2.88 13.11 -1.72
CA ALA A 80 -2.85 12.78 -0.30
C ALA A 80 -4.22 12.29 0.21
N VAL A 81 -5.31 12.94 -0.22
CA VAL A 81 -6.68 12.52 0.12
C VAL A 81 -7.00 11.15 -0.47
N LEU A 82 -6.68 10.92 -1.74
CA LEU A 82 -6.92 9.61 -2.38
C LEU A 82 -6.15 8.48 -1.67
N VAL A 83 -4.87 8.70 -1.35
CA VAL A 83 -4.06 7.74 -0.59
C VAL A 83 -4.61 7.54 0.80
N GLY A 84 -5.06 8.61 1.46
CA GLY A 84 -5.68 8.56 2.79
C GLY A 84 -6.96 7.71 2.81
N ILE A 85 -7.86 7.91 1.85
CA ILE A 85 -9.10 7.14 1.70
C ILE A 85 -8.78 5.66 1.45
N ALA A 86 -7.91 5.38 0.47
CA ALA A 86 -7.51 4.02 0.15
C ALA A 86 -6.86 3.29 1.35
N SER A 87 -5.96 3.98 2.06
CA SER A 87 -5.29 3.42 3.24
C SER A 87 -6.26 3.17 4.40
N ALA A 88 -7.16 4.12 4.68
CA ALA A 88 -8.13 3.99 5.77
C ALA A 88 -9.06 2.80 5.58
N GLN A 89 -9.56 2.60 4.36
CA GLN A 89 -10.40 1.44 4.01
C GLN A 89 -9.64 0.12 4.11
N SER A 90 -8.41 0.10 3.59
CA SER A 90 -7.57 -1.10 3.59
C SER A 90 -7.18 -1.53 5.00
N VAL A 91 -6.85 -0.58 5.89
CA VAL A 91 -6.46 -0.87 7.28
C VAL A 91 -7.58 -1.58 8.06
N GLN A 92 -8.84 -1.23 7.82
CA GLN A 92 -9.96 -1.84 8.52
C GLN A 92 -10.13 -3.34 8.21
N ILE A 93 -9.74 -3.78 7.02
CA ILE A 93 -9.97 -5.16 6.57
C ILE A 93 -8.69 -5.99 6.69
N VAL A 94 -7.58 -5.46 6.25
CA VAL A 94 -6.34 -6.21 6.08
C VAL A 94 -5.34 -5.95 7.21
N GLY A 95 -5.58 -4.91 8.01
CA GLY A 95 -4.72 -4.51 9.11
C GLY A 95 -3.59 -3.55 8.72
N ALA A 96 -3.15 -2.74 9.67
CA ALA A 96 -2.20 -1.66 9.44
C ALA A 96 -0.82 -2.15 8.96
N LEU A 97 -0.36 -3.31 9.47
CA LEU A 97 0.96 -3.87 9.10
C LEU A 97 1.03 -4.26 7.63
N LEU A 98 -0.04 -4.89 7.12
CA LEU A 98 -0.08 -5.36 5.73
C LEU A 98 -0.24 -4.18 4.77
N VAL A 99 -1.08 -3.20 5.12
CA VAL A 99 -1.25 -1.99 4.30
C VAL A 99 0.06 -1.23 4.16
N MET A 100 0.80 -1.01 5.26
CA MET A 100 2.10 -0.32 5.21
C MET A 100 3.11 -1.06 4.33
N SER A 101 3.18 -2.39 4.41
CA SER A 101 4.11 -3.16 3.60
C SER A 101 3.72 -3.15 2.11
N LEU A 102 2.45 -3.29 1.76
CA LEU A 102 1.98 -3.28 0.38
C LEU A 102 1.92 -1.89 -0.26
N LEU A 103 1.77 -0.83 0.53
CA LEU A 103 1.73 0.53 0.00
C LEU A 103 3.12 1.04 -0.40
N ILE A 104 4.15 0.74 0.39
CA ILE A 104 5.48 1.34 0.23
C ILE A 104 6.43 0.39 -0.51
N THR A 105 6.48 -0.87 -0.12
CA THR A 105 7.55 -1.79 -0.56
C THR A 105 7.51 -2.12 -2.05
N PRO A 106 6.35 -2.44 -2.68
CA PRO A 106 6.32 -2.74 -4.11
C PRO A 106 6.65 -1.53 -4.98
N GLY A 107 6.21 -0.33 -4.58
CA GLY A 107 6.55 0.91 -5.26
C GLY A 107 8.05 1.20 -5.20
N ALA A 108 8.65 1.07 -4.02
CA ALA A 108 10.08 1.22 -3.82
C ALA A 108 10.90 0.17 -4.60
N ALA A 109 10.43 -1.08 -4.66
CA ALA A 109 11.05 -2.15 -5.43
C ALA A 109 11.01 -1.84 -6.94
N ALA A 110 9.88 -1.40 -7.48
CA ALA A 110 9.72 -1.05 -8.87
C ALA A 110 10.63 0.14 -9.28
N ALA A 111 10.75 1.14 -8.42
CA ALA A 111 11.61 2.30 -8.66
C ALA A 111 13.12 1.95 -8.73
N GLN A 112 13.56 0.84 -8.11
CA GLN A 112 14.94 0.37 -8.20
C GLN A 112 15.24 -0.30 -9.55
N VAL A 113 14.23 -0.82 -10.23
CA VAL A 113 14.41 -1.61 -11.47
C VAL A 113 14.21 -0.78 -12.73
N THR A 114 13.38 0.26 -12.68
CA THR A 114 13.05 1.06 -13.86
C THR A 114 12.90 2.55 -13.55
N ALA A 115 13.44 3.37 -14.45
CA ALA A 115 13.23 4.83 -14.43
C ALA A 115 11.94 5.25 -15.18
N ASN A 116 11.29 4.34 -15.92
CA ASN A 116 10.06 4.65 -16.65
C ASN A 116 8.84 4.59 -15.71
N PRO A 117 8.13 5.71 -15.47
CA PRO A 117 7.05 5.76 -14.50
C PRO A 117 5.87 4.83 -14.83
N LYS A 118 5.58 4.59 -16.11
CA LYS A 118 4.51 3.66 -16.50
C LYS A 118 4.89 2.21 -16.16
N LEU A 119 6.13 1.82 -16.46
CA LEU A 119 6.64 0.49 -16.10
C LEU A 119 6.76 0.33 -14.59
N ALA A 120 7.16 1.37 -13.85
CA ALA A 120 7.23 1.33 -12.39
C ALA A 120 5.87 1.02 -11.77
N VAL A 121 4.77 1.62 -12.27
CA VAL A 121 3.43 1.35 -11.76
C VAL A 121 2.99 -0.08 -12.07
N VAL A 122 3.19 -0.55 -13.30
CA VAL A 122 2.85 -1.94 -13.67
C VAL A 122 3.63 -2.94 -12.81
N LEU A 123 4.95 -2.72 -12.66
CA LEU A 123 5.79 -3.58 -11.82
C LEU A 123 5.38 -3.55 -10.35
N SER A 124 5.02 -2.37 -9.81
CA SER A 124 4.56 -2.27 -8.42
C SER A 124 3.26 -3.04 -8.18
N ILE A 125 2.33 -3.02 -9.14
CA ILE A 125 1.10 -3.82 -9.07
C ILE A 125 1.44 -5.31 -9.09
N VAL A 126 2.27 -5.75 -10.03
CA VAL A 126 2.68 -7.16 -10.13
C VAL A 126 3.37 -7.63 -8.85
N PHE A 127 4.29 -6.84 -8.30
CA PHE A 127 4.98 -7.17 -7.06
C PHE A 127 4.03 -7.23 -5.85
N ALA A 128 3.06 -6.31 -5.78
CA ALA A 128 2.04 -6.32 -4.74
C ALA A 128 1.15 -7.57 -4.83
N GLU A 129 0.71 -7.95 -6.02
CA GLU A 129 -0.09 -9.16 -6.26
C GLU A 129 0.69 -10.43 -5.91
N VAL A 130 1.94 -10.54 -6.35
CA VAL A 130 2.81 -11.68 -6.02
C VAL A 130 3.01 -11.78 -4.50
N ALA A 131 3.25 -10.67 -3.82
CA ALA A 131 3.43 -10.65 -2.37
C ALA A 131 2.12 -11.03 -1.64
N ALA A 132 0.97 -10.52 -2.09
CA ALA A 132 -0.33 -10.80 -1.49
C ALA A 132 -0.73 -12.27 -1.67
N VAL A 133 -0.71 -12.76 -2.90
CA VAL A 133 -1.07 -14.17 -3.21
C VAL A 133 -0.08 -15.14 -2.58
N GLY A 134 1.22 -14.87 -2.70
CA GLY A 134 2.27 -15.70 -2.07
C GLY A 134 2.13 -15.76 -0.56
N GLY A 135 1.85 -14.63 0.09
CA GLY A 135 1.63 -14.55 1.52
C GLY A 135 0.38 -15.31 1.98
N MET A 136 -0.72 -15.22 1.22
CA MET A 136 -1.92 -16.00 1.50
C MET A 136 -1.67 -17.50 1.40
N VAL A 137 -1.01 -17.95 0.34
CA VAL A 137 -0.70 -19.39 0.14
C VAL A 137 0.22 -19.92 1.24
N LEU A 138 1.27 -19.17 1.60
CA LEU A 138 2.18 -19.60 2.67
C LEU A 138 1.53 -19.61 4.05
N SER A 139 0.56 -18.74 4.31
CA SER A 139 -0.13 -18.67 5.60
C SER A 139 -1.03 -19.87 5.89
N LEU A 140 -1.40 -20.65 4.86
CA LEU A 140 -2.24 -21.83 5.01
C LEU A 140 -1.58 -22.96 5.81
N ALA A 141 -0.24 -23.04 5.80
CA ALA A 141 0.48 -24.16 6.43
C ALA A 141 0.77 -23.97 7.94
N PRO A 142 1.23 -22.79 8.44
CA PRO A 142 1.71 -22.64 9.82
C PRO A 142 0.72 -22.01 10.81
N GLY A 143 -0.51 -21.64 10.43
CA GLY A 143 -1.45 -20.99 11.35
C GLY A 143 -1.01 -19.59 11.85
N MET A 144 -0.07 -18.96 11.17
CA MET A 144 0.42 -17.60 11.46
C MET A 144 -0.39 -16.54 10.69
N PRO A 145 -0.45 -15.29 11.17
CA PRO A 145 -1.19 -14.23 10.50
C PRO A 145 -0.61 -13.94 9.11
N VAL A 146 -1.50 -13.85 8.11
CA VAL A 146 -1.18 -13.60 6.68
C VAL A 146 -0.29 -12.37 6.50
N SER A 147 -0.51 -11.34 7.31
CA SER A 147 0.22 -10.07 7.24
C SER A 147 1.73 -10.22 7.39
N VAL A 148 2.18 -11.19 8.19
CA VAL A 148 3.61 -11.47 8.42
C VAL A 148 4.26 -12.02 7.14
N PHE A 149 3.62 -13.02 6.51
CA PHE A 149 4.15 -13.64 5.29
C PHE A 149 4.18 -12.67 4.12
N VAL A 150 3.11 -11.89 3.93
CA VAL A 150 3.06 -10.86 2.89
C VAL A 150 4.18 -9.82 3.09
N ALA A 151 4.42 -9.39 4.33
CA ALA A 151 5.50 -8.44 4.63
C ALA A 151 6.88 -9.04 4.33
N PHE A 152 7.13 -10.30 4.68
CA PHE A 152 8.39 -10.99 4.38
C PHE A 152 8.62 -11.15 2.88
N ILE A 153 7.61 -11.58 2.10
CA ILE A 153 7.72 -11.74 0.66
C ILE A 153 7.94 -10.38 0.00
N SER A 154 7.17 -9.37 0.38
CA SER A 154 7.30 -8.01 -0.13
C SER A 154 8.70 -7.44 0.11
N PHE A 155 9.24 -7.65 1.33
CA PHE A 155 10.61 -7.26 1.67
C PHE A 155 11.66 -8.04 0.87
N GLY A 156 11.45 -9.35 0.68
CA GLY A 156 12.30 -10.20 -0.16
C GLY A 156 12.37 -9.69 -1.60
N ILE A 157 11.20 -9.37 -2.20
CA ILE A 157 11.12 -8.78 -3.54
C ILE A 157 11.92 -7.47 -3.61
N TYR A 158 11.76 -6.60 -2.59
CA TYR A 158 12.51 -5.34 -2.53
C TYR A 158 14.01 -5.57 -2.50
N LEU A 159 14.52 -6.52 -1.69
CA LEU A 159 15.94 -6.83 -1.63
C LEU A 159 16.48 -7.33 -2.97
N VAL A 160 15.76 -8.23 -3.62
CA VAL A 160 16.13 -8.74 -4.96
C VAL A 160 16.17 -7.59 -5.98
N CYS A 161 15.14 -6.75 -6.02
CA CYS A 161 15.10 -5.59 -6.92
C CYS A 161 16.24 -4.60 -6.65
N ARG A 162 16.58 -4.39 -5.39
CA ARG A 162 17.70 -3.52 -4.98
C ARG A 162 19.04 -4.05 -5.44
N VAL A 163 19.27 -5.36 -5.34
CA VAL A 163 20.51 -5.99 -5.84
C VAL A 163 20.59 -5.86 -7.35
N ILE A 164 19.51 -6.13 -8.07
CA ILE A 164 19.45 -6.00 -9.53
C ILE A 164 19.67 -4.54 -9.97
N GLY A 165 19.05 -3.58 -9.29
CA GLY A 165 19.22 -2.15 -9.57
C GLY A 165 20.68 -1.70 -9.38
N ARG A 166 21.37 -2.23 -8.37
CA ARG A 166 22.77 -1.89 -8.07
C ARG A 166 23.76 -2.50 -9.08
N VAL A 167 23.40 -3.60 -9.72
CA VAL A 167 24.23 -4.23 -10.77
C VAL A 167 24.08 -3.54 -12.12
N ARG A 168 22.95 -2.83 -12.33
CA ARG A 168 22.65 -2.12 -13.59
C ARG A 168 23.09 -0.65 -13.62
N GLY A 169 23.34 -0.03 -12.49
CA GLY A 169 23.84 1.34 -12.36
C GLY A 169 25.34 1.37 -12.09
#